data_f689704f35597a0982fbf52df5fc4ac9
#
_entry.id   f689704f35597a0982fbf52df5fc4ac9
#
_cell.length_a   1.000
_cell.length_b   1.000
_cell.length_c   1.000
_cell.angle_alpha   90.00
_cell.angle_beta   90.00
_cell.angle_gamma   90.00
#
_symmetry.space_group_name_H-M   'P 1'
#
loop_
_entity.id
_entity.type
_entity.pdbx_description
1 polymer ?
#
loop_
_entity_poly.entity_id
_entity_poly.type
_entity_poly.pdbx_seq_one_letter_code
_entity_poly.pdbx_strand_id
1 'polypeptide(L)'
;TLGSDFVPRIRRRFLDEIQGKQIDFTLHCDKVITDEILKGLKEQKYDIGFCSKINDEPLIEFIPVAKQDLVVIVPPDHPLASKSEIHLEETLEYKQIIYKSGSGLRHIIDHLFDQIGAYPDASYEIAEDHVVAGFVANGFGIAVAPDIPIIHSLNLKVLPLVSPTWQRNFYMATLKDAYHPPVVD
;
A
#
# COMPACT_ATOMS: atom_id res chain seq x y z
N THR A 1 -2.57 -4.75 2.96
CA THR A 1 -2.58 -5.56 1.72
C THR A 1 -1.62 -4.92 0.74
N LEU A 2 -0.69 -5.71 0.21
CA LEU A 2 0.02 -5.38 -1.01
C LEU A 2 -1.05 -5.04 -2.03
N GLY A 3 -1.04 -3.82 -2.56
CA GLY A 3 -2.09 -3.33 -3.43
C GLY A 3 -2.44 -4.32 -4.53
N SER A 4 -3.67 -4.31 -4.96
CA SER A 4 -4.24 -5.22 -5.97
C SER A 4 -3.41 -5.34 -7.26
N ASP A 5 -2.46 -4.46 -7.44
CA ASP A 5 -1.63 -4.32 -8.64
C ASP A 5 -0.19 -4.84 -8.48
N PHE A 6 0.32 -4.95 -7.25
CA PHE A 6 1.69 -5.39 -7.00
C PHE A 6 1.88 -6.88 -7.37
N VAL A 7 0.97 -7.73 -6.90
CA VAL A 7 1.03 -9.18 -7.16
C VAL A 7 0.88 -9.51 -8.65
N PRO A 8 -0.10 -8.94 -9.41
CA PRO A 8 -0.18 -9.15 -10.85
C PRO A 8 1.05 -8.68 -11.62
N ARG A 9 1.68 -7.55 -11.24
CA ARG A 9 2.91 -7.06 -11.90
C ARG A 9 4.10 -7.96 -11.66
N ILE A 10 4.32 -8.41 -10.43
CA ILE A 10 5.38 -9.37 -10.11
C ILE A 10 5.14 -10.67 -10.87
N ARG A 11 3.92 -11.21 -10.84
CA ARG A 11 3.57 -12.42 -11.56
C ARG A 11 3.85 -12.31 -13.05
N ARG A 12 3.48 -11.20 -13.68
CA ARG A 12 3.71 -10.98 -15.12
C ARG A 12 5.20 -10.93 -15.44
N ARG A 13 5.97 -10.15 -14.70
CA ARG A 13 7.42 -10.04 -14.87
C ARG A 13 8.11 -11.38 -14.69
N PHE A 14 7.74 -12.10 -13.65
CA PHE A 14 8.25 -13.44 -13.37
C PHE A 14 7.94 -14.42 -14.51
N LEU A 15 6.71 -14.44 -15.02
CA LEU A 15 6.32 -15.27 -16.15
C LEU A 15 7.08 -14.92 -17.44
N ASP A 16 7.36 -13.63 -17.66
CA ASP A 16 8.13 -13.19 -18.83
C ASP A 16 9.59 -13.65 -18.74
N GLU A 17 10.19 -13.67 -17.56
CA GLU A 17 11.58 -14.10 -17.35
C GLU A 17 11.77 -15.63 -17.36
N ILE A 18 10.77 -16.39 -16.95
CA ILE A 18 10.82 -17.86 -16.97
C ILE A 18 10.34 -18.47 -18.28
N GLN A 19 9.95 -17.66 -19.27
CA GLN A 19 9.44 -18.12 -20.54
C GLN A 19 10.47 -19.04 -21.25
N GLY A 20 10.08 -20.29 -21.48
CA GLY A 20 10.96 -21.32 -22.05
C GLY A 20 11.80 -22.12 -21.06
N LYS A 21 11.70 -21.84 -19.75
CA LYS A 21 12.29 -22.66 -18.68
C LYS A 21 11.25 -23.62 -18.11
N GLN A 22 11.63 -24.87 -17.85
CA GLN A 22 10.78 -25.83 -17.13
C GLN A 22 10.85 -25.54 -15.64
N ILE A 23 10.02 -24.59 -15.17
CA ILE A 23 9.96 -24.17 -13.76
C ILE A 23 8.51 -24.27 -13.30
N ASP A 24 8.28 -25.11 -12.28
CA ASP A 24 7.01 -25.18 -11.58
C ASP A 24 7.05 -24.24 -10.36
N PHE A 25 6.04 -23.37 -10.24
CA PHE A 25 5.84 -22.53 -9.07
C PHE A 25 4.37 -22.44 -8.68
N THR A 26 4.12 -22.26 -7.39
CA THR A 26 2.77 -22.01 -6.86
C THR A 26 2.73 -20.64 -6.21
N LEU A 27 1.81 -19.78 -6.64
CA LEU A 27 1.60 -18.46 -6.07
C LEU A 27 0.40 -18.48 -5.11
N HIS A 28 0.65 -18.22 -3.84
CA HIS A 28 -0.36 -18.04 -2.81
C HIS A 28 -0.67 -16.54 -2.66
N CYS A 29 -1.92 -16.14 -2.90
CA CYS A 29 -2.38 -14.74 -2.83
C CYS A 29 -3.42 -14.57 -1.72
N ASP A 30 -3.03 -14.90 -0.50
CA ASP A 30 -3.92 -14.81 0.65
C ASP A 30 -3.73 -13.51 1.44
N LYS A 31 -4.77 -13.08 2.13
CA LYS A 31 -4.70 -11.98 3.11
C LYS A 31 -4.08 -12.51 4.41
N VAL A 32 -2.80 -12.85 4.36
CA VAL A 32 -2.04 -13.29 5.54
C VAL A 32 -1.26 -12.12 6.13
N ILE A 33 -1.09 -12.15 7.45
CA ILE A 33 -0.26 -11.20 8.17
C ILE A 33 1.22 -11.57 8.04
N THR A 34 2.09 -10.58 8.26
CA THR A 34 3.55 -10.79 8.13
C THR A 34 4.06 -11.97 8.94
N ASP A 35 3.59 -12.13 10.18
CA ASP A 35 4.04 -13.22 11.07
C ASP A 35 3.75 -14.61 10.50
N GLU A 36 2.61 -14.79 9.85
CA GLU A 36 2.27 -16.07 9.20
C GLU A 36 3.16 -16.36 7.98
N ILE A 37 3.52 -15.30 7.22
CA ILE A 37 4.46 -15.42 6.10
C ILE A 37 5.83 -15.84 6.61
N LEU A 38 6.35 -15.16 7.64
CA LEU A 38 7.66 -15.46 8.21
C LEU A 38 7.71 -16.85 8.84
N LYS A 39 6.62 -17.29 9.49
CA LYS A 39 6.49 -18.65 9.99
C LYS A 39 6.56 -19.66 8.84
N GLY A 40 5.82 -19.44 7.76
CA GLY A 40 5.83 -20.33 6.60
C GLY A 40 7.20 -20.42 5.91
N LEU A 41 7.97 -19.32 5.87
CA LEU A 41 9.35 -19.33 5.39
C LEU A 41 10.26 -20.19 6.31
N LYS A 42 10.17 -20.02 7.62
CA LYS A 42 10.95 -20.79 8.60
C LYS A 42 10.62 -22.28 8.57
N GLU A 43 9.37 -22.63 8.32
CA GLU A 43 8.89 -24.00 8.17
C GLU A 43 9.13 -24.57 6.75
N GLN A 44 9.79 -23.80 5.86
CA GLN A 44 10.04 -24.17 4.46
C GLN A 44 8.76 -24.52 3.66
N LYS A 45 7.64 -23.94 4.06
CA LYS A 45 6.37 -24.03 3.34
C LYS A 45 6.33 -23.09 2.13
N TYR A 46 7.09 -21.99 2.22
CA TYR A 46 7.28 -20.99 1.18
C TYR A 46 8.77 -20.75 0.97
N ASP A 47 9.19 -20.50 -0.27
CA ASP A 47 10.56 -20.10 -0.62
C ASP A 47 10.72 -18.59 -0.54
N ILE A 48 9.67 -17.84 -0.94
CA ILE A 48 9.62 -16.37 -0.95
C ILE A 48 8.32 -15.89 -0.32
N GLY A 49 8.41 -14.82 0.46
CA GLY A 49 7.25 -14.07 0.96
C GLY A 49 7.34 -12.59 0.65
N PHE A 50 6.21 -11.92 0.45
CA PHE A 50 6.15 -10.47 0.33
C PHE A 50 5.41 -9.88 1.52
N CYS A 51 6.11 -9.08 2.33
CA CYS A 51 5.58 -8.60 3.60
C CYS A 51 6.21 -7.28 4.04
N SER A 52 5.80 -6.77 5.18
CA SER A 52 6.52 -5.70 5.89
C SER A 52 7.72 -6.28 6.61
N LYS A 53 8.78 -5.48 6.78
CA LYS A 53 9.92 -5.89 7.59
C LYS A 53 9.55 -5.86 9.07
N ILE A 54 9.96 -6.91 9.78
CA ILE A 54 9.93 -6.98 11.25
C ILE A 54 11.38 -6.92 11.73
N ASN A 55 11.63 -6.17 12.80
CA ASN A 55 12.93 -6.17 13.48
C ASN A 55 13.10 -7.47 14.26
N ASP A 56 14.35 -7.86 14.51
CA ASP A 56 14.72 -9.05 15.29
C ASP A 56 14.34 -10.40 14.67
N GLU A 57 14.40 -10.48 13.33
CA GLU A 57 14.24 -11.73 12.57
C GLU A 57 15.58 -12.15 11.91
N PRO A 58 16.52 -12.72 12.69
CA PRO A 58 17.88 -12.99 12.20
C PRO A 58 17.96 -14.05 11.09
N LEU A 59 16.97 -14.94 11.01
CA LEU A 59 16.92 -16.03 10.02
C LEU A 59 16.35 -15.58 8.67
N ILE A 60 15.79 -14.38 8.60
CA ILE A 60 15.12 -13.88 7.39
C ILE A 60 15.95 -12.77 6.76
N GLU A 61 16.15 -12.85 5.46
CA GLU A 61 16.65 -11.77 4.64
C GLU A 61 15.47 -10.95 4.10
N PHE A 62 15.58 -9.62 4.18
CA PHE A 62 14.56 -8.69 3.70
C PHE A 62 15.16 -7.80 2.61
N ILE A 63 14.69 -7.97 1.38
CA ILE A 63 15.10 -7.18 0.22
C ILE A 63 13.97 -6.18 -0.09
N PRO A 64 14.20 -4.86 -0.08
CA PRO A 64 13.17 -3.88 -0.38
C PRO A 64 12.78 -3.95 -1.86
N VAL A 65 11.47 -4.07 -2.14
CA VAL A 65 10.96 -4.27 -3.52
C VAL A 65 9.96 -3.20 -3.96
N ALA A 66 9.27 -2.57 -3.02
CA ALA A 66 8.30 -1.51 -3.33
C ALA A 66 8.12 -0.54 -2.17
N LYS A 67 7.66 0.65 -2.50
CA LYS A 67 7.23 1.68 -1.56
C LYS A 67 5.77 1.99 -1.78
N GLN A 68 5.10 2.40 -0.70
CA GLN A 68 3.77 2.96 -0.74
C GLN A 68 3.75 4.22 0.11
N ASP A 69 3.42 5.32 -0.51
CA ASP A 69 3.25 6.62 0.14
C ASP A 69 1.76 6.88 0.39
N LEU A 70 1.45 7.82 1.27
CA LEU A 70 0.14 8.42 1.37
C LEU A 70 0.11 9.73 0.58
N VAL A 71 -1.00 9.95 -0.08
CA VAL A 71 -1.30 11.13 -0.88
C VAL A 71 -2.66 11.69 -0.50
N VAL A 72 -2.92 12.93 -0.85
CA VAL A 72 -4.27 13.50 -0.82
C VAL A 72 -4.85 13.46 -2.22
N ILE A 73 -6.05 12.92 -2.36
CA ILE A 73 -6.79 12.88 -3.62
C ILE A 73 -7.97 13.85 -3.54
N VAL A 74 -8.13 14.64 -4.59
CA VAL A 74 -9.17 15.66 -4.68
C VAL A 74 -9.81 15.65 -6.07
N PRO A 75 -11.07 16.13 -6.22
CA PRO A 75 -11.66 16.36 -7.54
C PRO A 75 -10.81 17.31 -8.38
N PRO A 76 -10.82 17.21 -9.72
CA PRO A 76 -9.97 18.03 -10.59
C PRO A 76 -10.27 19.54 -10.53
N ASP A 77 -11.48 19.92 -10.16
CA ASP A 77 -11.96 21.30 -10.00
C ASP A 77 -11.91 21.81 -8.55
N HIS A 78 -11.35 21.01 -7.64
CA HIS A 78 -11.24 21.37 -6.23
C HIS A 78 -10.21 22.50 -6.01
N PRO A 79 -10.41 23.45 -5.06
CA PRO A 79 -9.45 24.53 -4.78
C PRO A 79 -8.01 24.05 -4.55
N LEU A 80 -7.83 22.89 -3.91
CA LEU A 80 -6.52 22.27 -3.68
C LEU A 80 -5.87 21.70 -4.96
N ALA A 81 -6.62 21.48 -6.02
CA ALA A 81 -6.11 20.81 -7.23
C ALA A 81 -5.02 21.62 -7.97
N SER A 82 -4.91 22.91 -7.71
CA SER A 82 -3.85 23.77 -8.26
C SER A 82 -2.50 23.63 -7.57
N LYS A 83 -2.45 22.95 -6.43
CA LYS A 83 -1.22 22.73 -5.67
C LYS A 83 -0.37 21.60 -6.28
N SER A 84 0.94 21.69 -6.07
CA SER A 84 1.89 20.63 -6.44
C SER A 84 2.12 19.61 -5.31
N GLU A 85 1.88 20.01 -4.07
CA GLU A 85 2.04 19.25 -2.85
C GLU A 85 1.11 19.81 -1.76
N ILE A 86 0.91 19.09 -0.66
CA ILE A 86 -0.02 19.49 0.38
C ILE A 86 0.47 19.10 1.78
N HIS A 87 0.21 19.97 2.76
CA HIS A 87 0.29 19.63 4.19
C HIS A 87 -1.05 19.10 4.69
N LEU A 88 -1.03 18.19 5.66
CA LEU A 88 -2.25 17.55 6.15
C LEU A 88 -3.24 18.55 6.76
N GLU A 89 -2.74 19.57 7.43
CA GLU A 89 -3.54 20.66 8.02
C GLU A 89 -4.44 21.37 7.01
N GLU A 90 -3.98 21.47 5.76
CA GLU A 90 -4.72 22.15 4.68
C GLU A 90 -5.97 21.37 4.25
N THR A 91 -6.06 20.08 4.62
CA THR A 91 -7.22 19.24 4.33
C THR A 91 -8.38 19.43 5.30
N LEU A 92 -8.12 20.05 6.47
CA LEU A 92 -9.08 20.15 7.58
C LEU A 92 -10.29 21.04 7.28
N GLU A 93 -10.15 21.98 6.32
CA GLU A 93 -11.25 22.87 5.91
C GLU A 93 -12.28 22.17 5.01
N TYR A 94 -12.00 20.94 4.59
CA TYR A 94 -12.81 20.23 3.61
C TYR A 94 -13.38 18.93 4.18
N LYS A 95 -14.55 18.56 3.67
CA LYS A 95 -15.16 17.27 3.99
C LYS A 95 -14.34 16.12 3.46
N GLN A 96 -14.11 15.13 4.30
CA GLN A 96 -13.26 13.99 3.96
C GLN A 96 -14.03 12.67 3.91
N ILE A 97 -13.61 11.84 2.99
CA ILE A 97 -13.95 10.43 2.92
C ILE A 97 -12.83 9.69 3.65
N ILE A 98 -13.18 8.98 4.71
CA ILE A 98 -12.22 8.28 5.55
C ILE A 98 -12.36 6.77 5.40
N TYR A 99 -11.30 6.05 5.73
CA TYR A 99 -11.34 4.59 5.75
C TYR A 99 -12.14 4.08 6.95
N LYS A 100 -12.81 2.95 6.76
CA LYS A 100 -13.59 2.29 7.83
C LYS A 100 -12.70 1.98 9.03
N SER A 101 -13.23 2.19 10.22
CA SER A 101 -12.55 1.87 11.48
C SER A 101 -12.19 0.39 11.54
N GLY A 102 -11.04 0.07 12.18
CA GLY A 102 -10.49 -1.28 12.25
C GLY A 102 -9.67 -1.70 11.03
N SER A 103 -9.56 -0.89 9.98
CA SER A 103 -8.56 -1.13 8.92
C SER A 103 -7.18 -0.62 9.36
N GLY A 104 -6.12 -1.32 8.96
CA GLY A 104 -4.75 -0.88 9.25
C GLY A 104 -4.42 0.48 8.65
N LEU A 105 -5.00 0.80 7.48
CA LEU A 105 -4.81 2.09 6.82
C LEU A 105 -5.47 3.24 7.61
N ARG A 106 -6.68 3.02 8.15
CA ARG A 106 -7.35 4.00 9.00
C ARG A 106 -6.49 4.35 10.23
N HIS A 107 -5.89 3.36 10.86
CA HIS A 107 -5.01 3.54 12.02
C HIS A 107 -3.80 4.42 11.70
N ILE A 108 -3.22 4.23 10.52
CA ILE A 108 -2.07 5.02 10.05
C ILE A 108 -2.50 6.47 9.80
N ILE A 109 -3.62 6.67 9.12
CA ILE A 109 -4.14 8.01 8.80
C ILE A 109 -4.53 8.75 10.09
N ASP A 110 -5.24 8.09 11.01
CA ASP A 110 -5.58 8.68 12.31
C ASP A 110 -4.33 9.12 13.07
N HIS A 111 -3.25 8.30 13.04
CA HIS A 111 -1.99 8.67 13.67
C HIS A 111 -1.34 9.93 13.05
N LEU A 112 -1.48 10.15 11.75
CA LEU A 112 -1.01 11.38 11.10
C LEU A 112 -1.82 12.59 11.57
N PHE A 113 -3.14 12.47 11.71
CA PHE A 113 -4.00 13.52 12.26
C PHE A 113 -3.72 13.78 13.74
N ASP A 114 -3.42 12.74 14.52
CA ASP A 114 -2.98 12.88 15.92
C ASP A 114 -1.70 13.73 16.05
N GLN A 115 -0.74 13.57 15.10
CA GLN A 115 0.51 14.34 15.12
C GLN A 115 0.28 15.84 14.94
N ILE A 116 -0.77 16.25 14.24
CA ILE A 116 -1.14 17.66 14.06
C ILE A 116 -2.19 18.13 15.08
N GLY A 117 -2.65 17.25 15.97
CA GLY A 117 -3.62 17.57 17.02
C GLY A 117 -5.00 17.96 16.49
N ALA A 118 -5.39 17.48 15.31
CA ALA A 118 -6.65 17.80 14.66
C ALA A 118 -7.26 16.58 13.98
N TYR A 119 -8.56 16.62 13.70
CA TYR A 119 -9.28 15.52 13.08
C TYR A 119 -10.09 16.01 11.87
N PRO A 120 -10.24 15.19 10.82
CA PRO A 120 -10.99 15.58 9.64
C PRO A 120 -12.50 15.63 9.90
N ASP A 121 -13.19 16.52 9.19
CA ASP A 121 -14.66 16.48 9.07
C ASP A 121 -15.07 15.31 8.17
N ALA A 122 -15.31 14.15 8.79
CA ALA A 122 -15.60 12.90 8.10
C ALA A 122 -17.06 12.87 7.64
N SER A 123 -17.27 12.76 6.32
CA SER A 123 -18.60 12.64 5.72
C SER A 123 -18.99 11.21 5.39
N TYR A 124 -18.02 10.36 5.08
CA TYR A 124 -18.24 8.96 4.69
C TYR A 124 -17.15 8.07 5.24
N GLU A 125 -17.52 6.87 5.69
CA GLU A 125 -16.60 5.79 6.05
C GLU A 125 -16.68 4.66 5.01
N ILE A 126 -15.56 4.35 4.34
CA ILE A 126 -15.49 3.39 3.24
C ILE A 126 -14.33 2.43 3.45
N ALA A 127 -14.52 1.15 3.15
CA ALA A 127 -13.51 0.12 3.36
C ALA A 127 -12.54 -0.06 2.18
N GLU A 128 -12.99 0.21 0.96
CA GLU A 128 -12.31 -0.19 -0.27
C GLU A 128 -11.69 1.01 -0.98
N ASP A 129 -10.41 0.92 -1.32
CA ASP A 129 -9.63 2.01 -1.96
C ASP A 129 -10.29 2.55 -3.24
N HIS A 130 -10.78 1.65 -4.10
CA HIS A 130 -11.40 2.05 -5.36
C HIS A 130 -12.75 2.77 -5.17
N VAL A 131 -13.48 2.46 -4.09
CA VAL A 131 -14.73 3.16 -3.74
C VAL A 131 -14.42 4.54 -3.17
N VAL A 132 -13.41 4.67 -2.30
CA VAL A 132 -12.92 5.97 -1.82
C VAL A 132 -12.55 6.85 -3.01
N ALA A 133 -11.73 6.36 -3.92
CA ALA A 133 -11.32 7.11 -5.11
C ALA A 133 -12.50 7.48 -6.02
N GLY A 134 -13.47 6.59 -6.19
CA GLY A 134 -14.69 6.86 -6.95
C GLY A 134 -15.54 7.97 -6.33
N PHE A 135 -15.69 7.99 -5.01
CA PHE A 135 -16.40 9.08 -4.30
C PHE A 135 -15.70 10.41 -4.47
N VAL A 136 -14.36 10.44 -4.36
CA VAL A 136 -13.59 11.68 -4.59
C VAL A 136 -13.76 12.15 -6.04
N ALA A 137 -13.62 11.27 -7.02
CA ALA A 137 -13.77 11.62 -8.44
C ALA A 137 -15.16 12.20 -8.78
N ASN A 138 -16.18 11.85 -8.00
CA ASN A 138 -17.55 12.37 -8.15
C ASN A 138 -17.86 13.56 -7.22
N GLY A 139 -16.86 14.15 -6.56
CA GLY A 139 -17.01 15.38 -5.79
C GLY A 139 -17.67 15.24 -4.42
N PHE A 140 -17.72 14.04 -3.83
CA PHE A 140 -18.31 13.83 -2.50
C PHE A 140 -17.40 14.29 -1.35
N GLY A 141 -16.15 14.64 -1.63
CA GLY A 141 -15.15 15.13 -0.68
C GLY A 141 -13.75 14.85 -1.17
N ILE A 142 -12.79 15.03 -0.29
CA ILE A 142 -11.38 14.67 -0.50
C ILE A 142 -11.00 13.48 0.35
N ALA A 143 -9.84 12.87 0.12
CA ALA A 143 -9.36 11.77 0.96
C ALA A 143 -7.83 11.74 1.07
N VAL A 144 -7.34 11.29 2.23
CA VAL A 144 -5.98 10.78 2.38
C VAL A 144 -6.02 9.32 1.98
N ALA A 145 -5.23 8.91 1.01
CA ALA A 145 -5.29 7.58 0.42
C ALA A 145 -3.88 7.04 0.10
N PRO A 146 -3.69 5.72 -0.01
CA PRO A 146 -2.43 5.17 -0.49
C PRO A 146 -2.23 5.50 -1.97
N ASP A 147 -0.98 5.81 -2.34
CA ASP A 147 -0.62 6.00 -3.75
C ASP A 147 -0.62 4.63 -4.45
N ILE A 148 -1.69 4.36 -5.19
CA ILE A 148 -1.92 3.11 -5.91
C ILE A 148 -2.43 3.39 -7.34
N PRO A 149 -2.18 2.49 -8.30
CA PRO A 149 -2.49 2.75 -9.71
C PRO A 149 -3.94 3.12 -10.01
N ILE A 150 -4.90 2.59 -9.26
CA ILE A 150 -6.33 2.88 -9.51
C ILE A 150 -6.65 4.38 -9.37
N ILE A 151 -6.01 5.10 -8.45
CA ILE A 151 -6.28 6.55 -8.28
C ILE A 151 -5.79 7.37 -9.48
N HIS A 152 -4.75 6.91 -10.17
CA HIS A 152 -4.22 7.55 -11.38
C HIS A 152 -5.04 7.24 -12.63
N SER A 153 -5.95 6.29 -12.58
CA SER A 153 -6.85 5.93 -13.69
C SER A 153 -8.18 6.68 -13.67
N LEU A 154 -8.47 7.38 -12.58
CA LEU A 154 -9.70 8.14 -12.40
C LEU A 154 -9.47 9.64 -12.64
N ASN A 155 -10.56 10.36 -12.93
CA ASN A 155 -10.51 11.80 -13.10
C ASN A 155 -10.46 12.51 -11.73
N LEU A 156 -9.26 12.53 -11.15
CA LEU A 156 -8.95 13.24 -9.90
C LEU A 156 -7.52 13.76 -9.90
N LYS A 157 -7.22 14.66 -8.99
CA LYS A 157 -5.88 15.19 -8.77
C LYS A 157 -5.26 14.49 -7.58
N VAL A 158 -4.04 14.01 -7.75
CA VAL A 158 -3.22 13.38 -6.71
C VAL A 158 -2.17 14.37 -6.23
N LEU A 159 -2.16 14.64 -4.94
CA LEU A 159 -1.25 15.59 -4.29
C LEU A 159 -0.35 14.86 -3.31
N PRO A 160 0.98 14.89 -3.50
CA PRO A 160 1.92 14.37 -2.53
C PRO A 160 1.72 15.00 -1.14
N LEU A 161 1.58 14.17 -0.12
CA LEU A 161 1.50 14.61 1.27
C LEU A 161 2.91 14.82 1.80
N VAL A 162 3.25 16.06 2.18
CA VAL A 162 4.61 16.43 2.58
C VAL A 162 4.81 16.55 4.08
N SER A 163 3.73 16.75 4.85
CA SER A 163 3.82 16.82 6.33
C SER A 163 2.45 16.61 6.98
N PRO A 164 2.34 15.77 8.02
CA PRO A 164 3.29 14.70 8.34
C PRO A 164 3.30 13.66 7.21
N THR A 165 4.40 12.97 7.02
CA THR A 165 4.54 11.96 5.97
C THR A 165 4.48 10.54 6.55
N TRP A 166 4.05 9.63 5.72
CA TRP A 166 4.13 8.21 6.00
C TRP A 166 4.54 7.44 4.76
N GLN A 167 5.44 6.50 4.94
CA GLN A 167 5.91 5.63 3.88
C GLN A 167 5.95 4.19 4.38
N ARG A 168 5.40 3.28 3.61
CA ARG A 168 5.52 1.85 3.82
C ARG A 168 6.43 1.24 2.77
N ASN A 169 7.42 0.49 3.25
CA ASN A 169 8.24 -0.33 2.39
C ASN A 169 7.73 -1.76 2.41
N PHE A 170 7.63 -2.36 1.24
CA PHE A 170 7.39 -3.79 1.07
C PHE A 170 8.70 -4.49 0.78
N TYR A 171 8.85 -5.65 1.35
CA TYR A 171 10.04 -6.46 1.23
C TYR A 171 9.70 -7.82 0.64
N MET A 172 10.60 -8.31 -0.20
CA MET A 172 10.72 -9.72 -0.47
C MET A 172 11.48 -10.32 0.71
N ALA A 173 10.94 -11.36 1.31
CA ALA A 173 11.53 -12.06 2.44
C ALA A 173 11.87 -13.49 2.04
N THR A 174 13.07 -13.93 2.38
CA THR A 174 13.58 -15.29 2.15
C THR A 174 14.26 -15.81 3.41
N LEU A 175 14.37 -17.12 3.56
CA LEU A 175 15.14 -17.73 4.64
C LEU A 175 16.63 -17.62 4.32
N LYS A 176 17.44 -17.05 5.22
CA LYS A 176 18.91 -17.00 5.06
C LYS A 176 19.50 -18.40 5.05
N ASP A 177 20.57 -18.56 4.29
CA ASP A 177 21.35 -19.81 4.22
C ASP A 177 20.54 -21.05 3.82
N ALA A 178 19.30 -20.86 3.32
CA ALA A 178 18.53 -21.94 2.73
C ALA A 178 18.93 -22.15 1.27
N TYR A 179 18.78 -23.37 0.79
CA TYR A 179 18.87 -23.63 -0.64
C TYR A 179 17.70 -22.93 -1.34
N HIS A 180 18.02 -22.00 -2.22
CA HIS A 180 17.03 -21.39 -3.10
C HIS A 180 17.03 -22.12 -4.44
N PRO A 181 15.87 -22.55 -4.94
CA PRO A 181 15.77 -22.99 -6.33
C PRO A 181 16.22 -21.87 -7.29
N PRO A 182 16.80 -22.17 -8.46
CA PRO A 182 17.26 -21.18 -9.42
C PRO A 182 16.20 -20.17 -9.90
N VAL A 183 14.96 -20.37 -9.55
CA VAL A 183 13.83 -19.47 -9.82
C VAL A 183 13.69 -18.35 -8.78
N VAL A 184 14.38 -18.49 -7.64
CA VAL A 184 14.37 -17.52 -6.53
C VAL A 184 15.50 -16.50 -6.68
N ASP A 185 16.59 -16.87 -7.32
CA ASP A 185 17.74 -16.03 -7.68
C ASP A 185 17.46 -15.23 -8.96
#